data_5bca9e8eb4b0bf15e0dea46793926688
#
_entry.id   5bca9e8eb4b0bf15e0dea46793926688
#
_cell.length_a   1.000
_cell.length_b   1.000
_cell.length_c   1.000
_cell.angle_alpha   90.00
_cell.angle_beta   90.00
_cell.angle_gamma   90.00
#
_symmetry.space_group_name_H-M   'P 1'
#
loop_
_entity.id
_entity.type
_entity.pdbx_description
1 polymer ?
#
loop_
_entity_poly.entity_id
_entity_poly.type
_entity_poly.pdbx_seq_one_letter_code
_entity_poly.pdbx_strand_id
1 'polypeptide(L)'
;MPNPDLSAGQPPVGDRPPAANQLPDTEQLPDTDPRRSLHRAGASEPAWHHTAVVYQVYLRSFADGSGDGIGDLAGLAARLPYLRDLGADAIWLNPWYRSPMADGGYDVADYRDIDPVFGTLPEAEALIQAAHAEKLKVILDMVPNHCSDQHRWFSAAVAAGPGSADRARFWFRPGRGDSGELPPNDWGSMFGGPAWTRITEPDGSPGEWYLHMYAPEQPDLNWDNPEVRAEFEEVLRFWLDRGADGFRIDVADFLVKDPALPDVAGLPAGTRMPWEDQDGLHDIYRSWRRLIESYPGDRVLVGEMWLKPLTRLRPYLAGDQLHTAFNFDFLGAPWDAARLRQVIDTTLSSIGAAAPWVLSNHDVTRHLTRYGRTSTGMDWRPQPDAADVALGTRRARAAVLLSLALPGSSYLYQGEELGLWEVEDIPDELIADPIFLRSGRRIRGRDGCRVPLPWHPDAPGFGFGPAAGAAPWLPQPAAWRRLAAAAQAEDPGSMLALYRAALRVRAGRDFLDDDSLTWLAAPDGVLAFSRPGGFACVVNISAAPAPLPPATEVLLASEALDDGKLGADSAAWLRTGADSIADR
;
A
#
# COMPACT_ATOMS: atom_id res chain seq x y z
N MET A 1 10.19 3.35 0.57
CA MET A 1 9.89 4.73 1.01
C MET A 1 11.05 5.65 0.66
N PRO A 2 10.87 6.79 -0.04
CA PRO A 2 11.97 7.71 -0.27
C PRO A 2 12.41 8.33 1.07
N ASN A 3 13.71 8.33 1.30
CA ASN A 3 14.37 8.87 2.48
C ASN A 3 13.98 10.35 2.67
N PRO A 4 13.41 10.79 3.81
CA PRO A 4 13.25 12.19 4.08
C PRO A 4 14.65 12.82 4.22
N ASP A 5 14.96 13.80 3.37
CA ASP A 5 16.22 14.54 3.39
C ASP A 5 16.44 15.21 4.76
N LEU A 6 17.36 14.66 5.55
CA LEU A 6 17.71 15.13 6.90
C LEU A 6 18.84 16.17 6.90
N SER A 7 19.23 16.70 5.72
CA SER A 7 20.23 17.75 5.63
C SER A 7 19.66 19.11 6.04
N ALA A 8 20.13 19.64 7.15
CA ALA A 8 19.84 20.97 7.61
C ALA A 8 20.54 22.04 6.74
N GLY A 9 19.74 22.93 6.17
CA GLY A 9 20.11 24.31 5.92
C GLY A 9 20.90 24.65 4.66
N GLN A 10 20.19 25.02 3.58
CA GLN A 10 20.54 26.18 2.74
C GLN A 10 19.25 26.83 2.18
N PRO A 11 19.22 28.19 2.02
CA PRO A 11 18.04 28.89 1.56
C PRO A 11 17.79 28.73 0.05
N PRO A 12 16.58 29.00 -0.46
CA PRO A 12 16.18 28.71 -1.82
C PRO A 12 16.84 29.67 -2.81
N VAL A 13 17.41 29.10 -3.88
CA VAL A 13 17.82 29.83 -5.09
C VAL A 13 16.67 29.77 -6.09
N GLY A 14 16.35 30.93 -6.62
CA GLY A 14 15.15 31.21 -7.39
C GLY A 14 14.99 30.44 -8.73
N ASP A 15 13.75 30.43 -9.14
CA ASP A 15 13.21 29.92 -10.39
C ASP A 15 13.95 30.43 -11.66
N ARG A 16 14.38 29.47 -12.49
CA ARG A 16 14.44 29.60 -13.95
C ARG A 16 14.19 28.23 -14.58
N PRO A 17 13.27 28.11 -15.54
CA PRO A 17 13.06 26.87 -16.27
C PRO A 17 14.23 26.58 -17.21
N PRO A 18 14.72 25.34 -17.34
CA PRO A 18 15.73 24.99 -18.33
C PRO A 18 15.11 24.90 -19.72
N ALA A 19 15.86 25.41 -20.69
CA ALA A 19 15.54 25.38 -22.11
C ALA A 19 15.46 23.92 -22.62
N ALA A 20 14.55 23.70 -23.57
CA ALA A 20 14.37 22.43 -24.27
C ALA A 20 15.65 22.00 -24.99
N ASN A 21 16.23 20.89 -24.56
CA ASN A 21 17.28 20.20 -25.31
C ASN A 21 16.62 19.13 -26.20
N GLN A 22 16.89 19.24 -27.48
CA GLN A 22 16.51 18.26 -28.50
C GLN A 22 17.19 16.92 -28.20
N LEU A 23 16.40 15.87 -28.10
CA LEU A 23 16.88 14.48 -28.03
C LEU A 23 17.30 13.99 -29.43
N PRO A 24 18.32 13.15 -29.56
CA PRO A 24 18.71 12.54 -30.83
C PRO A 24 17.71 11.47 -31.27
N ASP A 25 17.65 11.24 -32.57
CA ASP A 25 16.75 10.34 -33.28
C ASP A 25 16.66 8.94 -32.66
N THR A 26 15.42 8.51 -32.40
CA THR A 26 15.07 7.19 -31.87
C THR A 26 15.25 6.11 -32.92
N GLU A 27 16.11 5.14 -32.65
CA GLU A 27 16.02 3.82 -33.27
C GLU A 27 14.66 3.21 -32.99
N GLN A 28 13.96 2.82 -34.05
CA GLN A 28 12.68 2.15 -33.99
C GLN A 28 12.83 0.78 -33.33
N LEU A 29 12.47 0.67 -32.06
CA LEU A 29 12.18 -0.61 -31.42
C LEU A 29 10.92 -1.23 -32.04
N PRO A 30 10.85 -2.55 -32.19
CA PRO A 30 9.68 -3.21 -32.77
C PRO A 30 8.41 -2.89 -31.99
N ASP A 31 7.35 -2.53 -32.71
CA ASP A 31 6.02 -2.23 -32.22
C ASP A 31 5.39 -3.46 -31.57
N THR A 32 5.65 -3.63 -30.26
CA THR A 32 4.92 -4.56 -29.42
C THR A 32 3.84 -3.77 -28.69
N ASP A 33 2.65 -3.69 -29.29
CA ASP A 33 1.44 -3.15 -28.63
C ASP A 33 1.24 -3.93 -27.30
N PRO A 34 1.42 -3.29 -26.11
CA PRO A 34 1.28 -3.98 -24.84
C PRO A 34 -0.14 -4.55 -24.62
N ARG A 35 -1.14 -4.08 -25.39
CA ARG A 35 -2.49 -4.59 -25.37
C ARG A 35 -2.62 -5.98 -25.99
N ARG A 36 -1.68 -6.41 -26.86
CA ARG A 36 -1.71 -7.73 -27.50
C ARG A 36 -1.16 -8.87 -26.62
N SER A 37 -0.35 -8.57 -25.61
CA SER A 37 0.20 -9.59 -24.71
C SER A 37 -0.67 -9.89 -23.49
N LEU A 38 -1.65 -9.01 -23.17
CA LEU A 38 -2.56 -9.18 -22.02
C LEU A 38 -3.86 -9.93 -22.38
N HIS A 39 -4.22 -10.04 -23.66
CA HIS A 39 -5.39 -10.80 -24.08
C HIS A 39 -4.95 -12.13 -24.73
N ARG A 40 -4.96 -13.21 -23.95
CA ARG A 40 -5.04 -14.56 -24.52
C ARG A 40 -6.38 -14.68 -25.26
N ALA A 41 -6.31 -14.89 -26.55
CA ALA A 41 -7.47 -15.20 -27.38
C ALA A 41 -8.06 -16.56 -26.96
N GLY A 42 -9.12 -16.50 -26.21
CA GLY A 42 -9.93 -17.61 -25.72
C GLY A 42 -10.71 -17.08 -24.53
N ALA A 43 -12.03 -16.85 -24.66
CA ALA A 43 -12.88 -16.22 -23.66
C ALA A 43 -12.91 -17.01 -22.33
N SER A 44 -11.90 -16.87 -21.50
CA SER A 44 -11.98 -17.14 -20.08
C SER A 44 -12.32 -15.82 -19.37
N GLU A 45 -13.20 -15.88 -18.39
CA GLU A 45 -13.48 -14.75 -17.51
C GLU A 45 -12.16 -14.13 -17.03
N PRO A 46 -12.06 -12.78 -16.94
CA PRO A 46 -10.85 -12.13 -16.45
C PRO A 46 -10.55 -12.62 -15.03
N ALA A 47 -9.25 -12.78 -14.71
CA ALA A 47 -8.83 -13.23 -13.38
C ALA A 47 -9.41 -12.29 -12.31
N TRP A 48 -9.90 -12.83 -11.20
CA TRP A 48 -10.63 -12.12 -10.15
C TRP A 48 -9.90 -10.84 -9.66
N HIS A 49 -8.57 -10.88 -9.58
CA HIS A 49 -7.75 -9.78 -9.08
C HIS A 49 -7.70 -8.55 -10.02
N HIS A 50 -8.18 -8.68 -11.25
CA HIS A 50 -8.12 -7.61 -12.24
C HIS A 50 -9.04 -6.45 -11.89
N THR A 51 -10.23 -6.73 -11.35
CA THR A 51 -11.24 -5.73 -11.00
C THR A 51 -11.58 -5.72 -9.52
N ALA A 52 -10.90 -6.55 -8.72
CA ALA A 52 -11.22 -6.76 -7.32
C ALA A 52 -11.16 -5.50 -6.47
N VAL A 53 -12.01 -5.46 -5.48
CA VAL A 53 -11.92 -4.56 -4.34
C VAL A 53 -11.25 -5.32 -3.20
N VAL A 54 -10.02 -4.93 -2.87
CA VAL A 54 -9.21 -5.55 -1.82
C VAL A 54 -9.26 -4.68 -0.57
N TYR A 55 -9.71 -5.24 0.54
CA TYR A 55 -9.72 -4.53 1.82
C TYR A 55 -8.46 -4.86 2.62
N GLN A 56 -7.64 -3.86 2.91
CA GLN A 56 -6.43 -4.02 3.71
C GLN A 56 -6.77 -4.04 5.18
N VAL A 57 -6.35 -5.11 5.86
CA VAL A 57 -6.50 -5.32 7.30
C VAL A 57 -5.14 -5.20 7.99
N TYR A 58 -4.97 -4.15 8.80
CA TYR A 58 -3.89 -4.06 9.78
C TYR A 58 -4.38 -4.78 11.05
N LEU A 59 -4.05 -6.08 11.16
CA LEU A 59 -4.68 -7.01 12.10
C LEU A 59 -4.67 -6.49 13.53
N ARG A 60 -3.53 -5.97 13.99
CA ARG A 60 -3.33 -5.41 15.34
C ARG A 60 -4.37 -4.36 15.74
N SER A 61 -4.98 -3.67 14.77
CA SER A 61 -5.93 -2.57 14.99
C SER A 61 -7.31 -2.81 14.38
N PHE A 62 -7.61 -4.04 13.95
CA PHE A 62 -8.88 -4.33 13.30
C PHE A 62 -9.99 -4.67 14.31
N ALA A 63 -9.85 -5.74 15.07
CA ALA A 63 -10.76 -6.13 16.15
C ALA A 63 -10.06 -7.09 17.10
N ASP A 64 -10.25 -6.92 18.40
CA ASP A 64 -9.69 -7.73 19.47
C ASP A 64 -10.70 -8.77 19.94
N GLY A 65 -10.45 -10.04 19.71
CA GLY A 65 -11.30 -11.14 20.13
C GLY A 65 -10.90 -11.70 21.50
N SER A 66 -9.62 -11.57 21.89
CA SER A 66 -9.04 -12.09 23.12
C SER A 66 -9.26 -11.19 24.34
N GLY A 67 -9.34 -9.87 24.12
CA GLY A 67 -9.52 -8.88 25.17
C GLY A 67 -8.22 -8.35 25.76
N ASP A 68 -7.11 -8.50 25.05
CA ASP A 68 -5.80 -7.99 25.49
C ASP A 68 -5.48 -6.56 25.00
N GLY A 69 -6.38 -5.96 24.22
CA GLY A 69 -6.23 -4.62 23.65
C GLY A 69 -5.56 -4.60 22.29
N ILE A 70 -5.25 -5.75 21.71
CA ILE A 70 -4.60 -5.93 20.40
C ILE A 70 -5.56 -6.74 19.51
N GLY A 71 -5.73 -6.31 18.27
CA GLY A 71 -6.53 -7.05 17.29
C GLY A 71 -5.90 -8.40 16.93
N ASP A 72 -6.75 -9.40 16.71
CA ASP A 72 -6.34 -10.78 16.52
C ASP A 72 -7.17 -11.53 15.46
N LEU A 73 -6.81 -12.80 15.21
CA LEU A 73 -7.48 -13.67 14.25
C LEU A 73 -8.95 -13.92 14.64
N ALA A 74 -9.25 -14.06 15.91
CA ALA A 74 -10.63 -14.29 16.38
C ALA A 74 -11.50 -13.05 16.15
N GLY A 75 -10.97 -11.87 16.45
CA GLY A 75 -11.65 -10.60 16.18
C GLY A 75 -11.88 -10.39 14.69
N LEU A 76 -10.90 -10.68 13.82
CA LEU A 76 -11.09 -10.60 12.38
C LEU A 76 -12.13 -11.62 11.88
N ALA A 77 -12.05 -12.88 12.33
CA ALA A 77 -13.01 -13.91 11.94
C ALA A 77 -14.45 -13.49 12.24
N ALA A 78 -14.71 -12.88 13.41
CA ALA A 78 -16.00 -12.37 13.79
C ALA A 78 -16.52 -11.22 12.89
N ARG A 79 -15.64 -10.58 12.13
CA ARG A 79 -15.94 -9.43 11.26
C ARG A 79 -15.90 -9.75 9.75
N LEU A 80 -15.60 -10.97 9.34
CA LEU A 80 -15.66 -11.35 7.92
C LEU A 80 -17.02 -11.05 7.26
N PRO A 81 -18.18 -11.30 7.91
CA PRO A 81 -19.47 -10.89 7.35
C PRO A 81 -19.60 -9.38 7.09
N TYR A 82 -18.99 -8.53 7.92
CA TYR A 82 -18.96 -7.09 7.68
C TYR A 82 -18.21 -6.74 6.39
N LEU A 83 -17.08 -7.39 6.12
CA LEU A 83 -16.28 -7.17 4.91
C LEU A 83 -16.99 -7.66 3.64
N ARG A 84 -17.65 -8.82 3.73
CA ARG A 84 -18.54 -9.31 2.66
C ARG A 84 -19.67 -8.31 2.39
N ASP A 85 -20.36 -7.84 3.42
CA ASP A 85 -21.51 -6.94 3.31
C ASP A 85 -21.09 -5.53 2.89
N LEU A 86 -19.84 -5.14 3.11
CA LEU A 86 -19.23 -3.94 2.54
C LEU A 86 -19.10 -4.07 1.01
N GLY A 87 -18.84 -5.28 0.51
CA GLY A 87 -18.64 -5.58 -0.90
C GLY A 87 -17.16 -5.74 -1.29
N ALA A 88 -16.32 -6.15 -0.34
CA ALA A 88 -14.94 -6.56 -0.65
C ALA A 88 -14.91 -7.91 -1.37
N ASP A 89 -13.97 -8.09 -2.30
CA ASP A 89 -13.71 -9.36 -3.00
C ASP A 89 -12.56 -10.13 -2.34
N ALA A 90 -11.66 -9.40 -1.70
CA ALA A 90 -10.49 -9.97 -1.04
C ALA A 90 -10.12 -9.17 0.23
N ILE A 91 -9.40 -9.82 1.13
CA ILE A 91 -8.68 -9.19 2.22
C ILE A 91 -7.17 -9.29 1.98
N TRP A 92 -6.45 -8.20 2.26
CA TRP A 92 -5.00 -8.20 2.36
C TRP A 92 -4.63 -8.05 3.83
N LEU A 93 -3.97 -9.07 4.40
CA LEU A 93 -3.53 -9.09 5.78
C LEU A 93 -2.09 -8.60 5.88
N ASN A 94 -1.85 -7.54 6.66
CA ASN A 94 -0.51 -7.16 7.07
C ASN A 94 0.17 -8.31 7.83
N PRO A 95 1.52 -8.31 8.00
CA PRO A 95 2.22 -9.44 8.55
C PRO A 95 1.64 -9.91 9.89
N TRP A 96 1.33 -11.19 9.98
CA TRP A 96 0.81 -11.88 11.17
C TRP A 96 1.78 -12.91 11.75
N TYR A 97 2.97 -12.98 11.13
CA TYR A 97 4.03 -13.91 11.46
C TYR A 97 4.63 -13.63 12.83
N ARG A 98 5.36 -14.60 13.39
CA ARG A 98 6.15 -14.35 14.59
C ARG A 98 7.08 -13.17 14.38
N SER A 99 7.00 -12.20 15.30
CA SER A 99 7.74 -10.95 15.23
C SER A 99 7.97 -10.36 16.63
N PRO A 100 9.15 -9.81 16.94
CA PRO A 100 9.34 -8.96 18.10
C PRO A 100 8.57 -7.63 18.06
N MET A 101 7.93 -7.33 16.94
CA MET A 101 7.14 -6.11 16.72
C MET A 101 7.97 -4.80 16.74
N ALA A 102 9.24 -4.87 16.36
CA ALA A 102 10.09 -3.69 16.24
C ALA A 102 9.60 -2.74 15.13
N ASP A 103 8.97 -3.31 14.09
CA ASP A 103 8.31 -2.56 13.01
C ASP A 103 6.89 -3.11 12.74
N GLY A 104 6.08 -3.27 13.79
CA GLY A 104 4.66 -3.60 13.67
C GLY A 104 4.36 -4.92 12.94
N GLY A 105 5.29 -5.89 12.97
CA GLY A 105 5.18 -7.19 12.32
C GLY A 105 6.06 -7.36 11.07
N TYR A 106 6.65 -6.28 10.54
CA TYR A 106 7.54 -6.33 9.39
C TYR A 106 8.97 -6.80 9.72
N ASP A 107 9.30 -7.04 10.98
CA ASP A 107 10.50 -7.71 11.49
C ASP A 107 10.19 -9.18 11.77
N VAL A 108 10.12 -10.02 10.72
CA VAL A 108 9.64 -11.40 10.80
C VAL A 108 10.70 -12.34 11.36
N ALA A 109 10.38 -13.01 12.48
CA ALA A 109 11.26 -14.00 13.13
C ALA A 109 11.00 -15.44 12.65
N ASP A 110 9.78 -15.76 12.20
CA ASP A 110 9.42 -17.05 11.58
C ASP A 110 8.27 -16.84 10.59
N TYR A 111 8.51 -17.11 9.31
CA TYR A 111 7.53 -16.94 8.22
C TYR A 111 6.46 -18.05 8.16
N ARG A 112 6.60 -19.13 8.93
CA ARG A 112 5.72 -20.31 8.90
C ARG A 112 4.92 -20.50 10.18
N ASP A 113 5.00 -19.54 11.09
CA ASP A 113 4.23 -19.55 12.34
C ASP A 113 3.55 -18.20 12.57
N ILE A 114 2.49 -18.21 13.37
CA ILE A 114 1.71 -17.01 13.72
C ILE A 114 2.25 -16.43 15.02
N ASP A 115 2.30 -15.11 15.13
CA ASP A 115 2.65 -14.47 16.39
C ASP A 115 1.57 -14.78 17.44
N PRO A 116 1.98 -15.23 18.66
CA PRO A 116 1.02 -15.58 19.71
C PRO A 116 0.06 -14.46 20.10
N VAL A 117 0.41 -13.21 19.84
CA VAL A 117 -0.48 -12.06 20.09
C VAL A 117 -1.68 -12.06 19.13
N PHE A 118 -1.53 -12.65 17.95
CA PHE A 118 -2.61 -12.75 16.96
C PHE A 118 -3.37 -14.08 17.02
N GLY A 119 -2.74 -15.13 17.57
CA GLY A 119 -3.33 -16.47 17.63
C GLY A 119 -2.35 -17.57 17.28
N THR A 120 -2.85 -18.63 16.66
CA THR A 120 -2.09 -19.83 16.32
C THR A 120 -2.20 -20.17 14.84
N LEU A 121 -1.27 -21.02 14.33
CA LEU A 121 -1.33 -21.49 12.94
C LEU A 121 -2.66 -22.22 12.59
N PRO A 122 -3.24 -23.10 13.43
CA PRO A 122 -4.56 -23.67 13.16
C PRO A 122 -5.69 -22.62 13.07
N GLU A 123 -5.63 -21.54 13.87
CA GLU A 123 -6.60 -20.44 13.78
C GLU A 123 -6.43 -19.63 12.49
N ALA A 124 -5.20 -19.43 12.02
CA ALA A 124 -4.94 -18.81 10.73
C ALA A 124 -5.49 -19.65 9.55
N GLU A 125 -5.30 -20.98 9.59
CA GLU A 125 -5.89 -21.89 8.61
C GLU A 125 -7.42 -21.84 8.65
N ALA A 126 -8.01 -21.80 9.83
CA ALA A 126 -9.46 -21.67 10.01
C ALA A 126 -9.98 -20.30 9.50
N LEU A 127 -9.23 -19.21 9.70
CA LEU A 127 -9.57 -17.88 9.18
C LEU A 127 -9.59 -17.86 7.64
N ILE A 128 -8.58 -18.46 6.97
CA ILE A 128 -8.56 -18.55 5.51
C ILE A 128 -9.80 -19.29 5.00
N GLN A 129 -10.14 -20.42 5.62
CA GLN A 129 -11.34 -21.20 5.26
C GLN A 129 -12.63 -20.40 5.50
N ALA A 130 -12.73 -19.69 6.63
CA ALA A 130 -13.87 -18.83 6.93
C ALA A 130 -14.00 -17.67 5.93
N ALA A 131 -12.90 -17.04 5.54
CA ALA A 131 -12.90 -16.00 4.51
C ALA A 131 -13.41 -16.56 3.16
N HIS A 132 -12.96 -17.72 2.76
CA HIS A 132 -13.45 -18.40 1.54
C HIS A 132 -14.94 -18.75 1.62
N ALA A 133 -15.44 -19.15 2.80
CA ALA A 133 -16.88 -19.41 2.99
C ALA A 133 -17.71 -18.12 2.80
N GLU A 134 -17.15 -16.97 3.17
CA GLU A 134 -17.73 -15.65 2.92
C GLU A 134 -17.42 -15.11 1.50
N LYS A 135 -16.80 -15.91 0.63
CA LYS A 135 -16.38 -15.56 -0.75
C LYS A 135 -15.30 -14.48 -0.81
N LEU A 136 -14.55 -14.30 0.25
CA LEU A 136 -13.41 -13.39 0.31
C LEU A 136 -12.12 -14.16 -0.03
N LYS A 137 -11.34 -13.63 -0.97
CA LYS A 137 -9.98 -14.08 -1.24
C LYS A 137 -9.02 -13.59 -0.16
N VAL A 138 -7.89 -14.28 0.05
CA VAL A 138 -6.92 -13.93 1.09
C VAL A 138 -5.54 -13.68 0.47
N ILE A 139 -5.07 -12.44 0.57
CA ILE A 139 -3.72 -12.01 0.18
C ILE A 139 -2.91 -11.84 1.45
N LEU A 140 -1.76 -12.52 1.54
CA LEU A 140 -0.85 -12.41 2.69
C LEU A 140 0.29 -11.45 2.37
N ASP A 141 0.72 -10.69 3.37
CA ASP A 141 1.92 -9.87 3.25
C ASP A 141 3.17 -10.76 3.34
N MET A 142 4.08 -10.64 2.39
CA MET A 142 5.35 -11.34 2.37
C MET A 142 6.49 -10.32 2.47
N VAL A 143 7.35 -10.46 3.47
CA VAL A 143 8.45 -9.53 3.75
C VAL A 143 9.80 -10.17 3.39
N PRO A 144 10.19 -10.13 2.10
CA PRO A 144 11.36 -10.90 1.66
C PRO A 144 12.68 -10.12 1.67
N ASN A 145 12.65 -8.78 1.79
CA ASN A 145 13.88 -7.98 1.76
C ASN A 145 14.76 -8.23 2.98
N HIS A 146 14.17 -8.39 4.15
CA HIS A 146 14.83 -8.54 5.45
C HIS A 146 14.05 -9.52 6.33
N CYS A 147 14.64 -9.93 7.43
CA CYS A 147 13.95 -10.65 8.49
C CYS A 147 14.24 -9.97 9.84
N SER A 148 13.70 -10.48 10.94
CA SER A 148 14.05 -10.03 12.28
C SER A 148 15.49 -10.39 12.63
N ASP A 149 16.15 -9.59 13.45
CA ASP A 149 17.40 -9.94 14.14
C ASP A 149 17.25 -11.16 15.08
N GLN A 150 16.00 -11.50 15.46
CA GLN A 150 15.65 -12.69 16.21
C GLN A 150 15.34 -13.90 15.31
N HIS A 151 15.37 -13.76 13.99
CA HIS A 151 15.23 -14.89 13.08
C HIS A 151 16.39 -15.89 13.28
N ARG A 152 16.07 -17.19 13.27
CA ARG A 152 17.06 -18.28 13.49
C ARG A 152 18.31 -18.16 12.60
N TRP A 153 18.16 -17.69 11.38
CA TRP A 153 19.28 -17.51 10.45
C TRP A 153 20.22 -16.39 10.88
N PHE A 154 19.69 -15.27 11.36
CA PHE A 154 20.53 -14.16 11.80
C PHE A 154 21.28 -14.51 13.09
N SER A 155 20.61 -15.17 14.05
CA SER A 155 21.25 -15.69 15.25
C SER A 155 22.38 -16.69 14.93
N ALA A 156 22.15 -17.59 13.96
CA ALA A 156 23.18 -18.51 13.48
C ALA A 156 24.34 -17.78 12.78
N ALA A 157 24.05 -16.77 11.97
CA ALA A 157 25.05 -15.96 11.28
C ALA A 157 25.97 -15.20 12.24
N VAL A 158 25.42 -14.65 13.32
CA VAL A 158 26.21 -14.00 14.38
C VAL A 158 27.10 -15.03 15.09
N ALA A 159 26.53 -16.18 15.46
CA ALA A 159 27.26 -17.21 16.19
C ALA A 159 28.35 -17.90 15.37
N ALA A 160 28.16 -18.09 14.07
CA ALA A 160 29.09 -18.82 13.20
C ALA A 160 30.34 -18.01 12.80
N GLY A 161 30.31 -16.69 12.89
CA GLY A 161 31.45 -15.82 12.62
C GLY A 161 31.74 -15.56 11.14
N PRO A 162 32.78 -14.73 10.85
CA PRO A 162 33.12 -14.29 9.50
C PRO A 162 33.40 -15.44 8.52
N GLY A 163 32.93 -15.27 7.27
CA GLY A 163 33.15 -16.24 6.19
C GLY A 163 32.31 -17.51 6.27
N SER A 164 31.43 -17.65 7.25
CA SER A 164 30.54 -18.81 7.37
C SER A 164 29.42 -18.78 6.32
N ALA A 165 28.88 -19.98 6.02
CA ALA A 165 27.69 -20.12 5.15
C ALA A 165 26.46 -19.40 5.75
N ASP A 166 26.33 -19.39 7.07
CA ASP A 166 25.24 -18.70 7.75
C ASP A 166 25.28 -17.19 7.54
N ARG A 167 26.48 -16.55 7.61
CA ARG A 167 26.64 -15.12 7.28
C ARG A 167 26.40 -14.82 5.81
N ALA A 168 26.68 -15.76 4.91
CA ALA A 168 26.46 -15.56 3.48
C ALA A 168 24.98 -15.36 3.10
N ARG A 169 24.03 -15.67 4.00
CA ARG A 169 22.59 -15.39 3.82
C ARG A 169 22.24 -13.92 4.02
N PHE A 170 23.18 -13.12 4.54
CA PHE A 170 23.03 -11.70 4.85
C PHE A 170 24.16 -10.90 4.24
N TRP A 171 24.04 -9.58 4.26
CA TRP A 171 25.08 -8.67 3.80
C TRP A 171 26.00 -8.28 4.97
N PHE A 172 26.98 -9.15 5.29
CA PHE A 172 28.04 -8.82 6.25
C PHE A 172 29.29 -8.32 5.50
N ARG A 173 29.90 -7.24 6.00
CA ARG A 173 31.14 -6.68 5.44
C ARG A 173 32.05 -6.14 6.53
N PRO A 174 33.39 -6.21 6.35
CA PRO A 174 34.30 -5.50 7.22
C PRO A 174 34.07 -4.00 7.12
N GLY A 175 34.25 -3.30 8.23
CA GLY A 175 34.19 -1.84 8.24
C GLY A 175 35.41 -1.21 7.58
N ARG A 176 35.31 0.09 7.27
CA ARG A 176 36.42 0.96 6.82
C ARG A 176 37.14 1.57 8.04
N GLY A 177 38.31 2.15 7.82
CA GLY A 177 39.20 2.68 8.85
C GLY A 177 40.19 1.64 9.36
N ASP A 178 41.14 2.06 10.20
CA ASP A 178 42.25 1.21 10.66
C ASP A 178 41.80 0.05 11.56
N SER A 179 40.70 0.22 12.29
CA SER A 179 40.08 -0.79 13.16
C SER A 179 38.68 -1.22 12.70
N GLY A 180 38.31 -0.88 11.46
CA GLY A 180 36.99 -1.18 10.92
C GLY A 180 35.86 -0.42 11.63
N GLU A 181 36.16 0.76 12.19
CA GLU A 181 35.23 1.56 12.99
C GLU A 181 34.19 2.33 12.17
N LEU A 182 34.39 2.46 10.87
CA LEU A 182 33.46 3.12 9.94
C LEU A 182 32.65 2.08 9.16
N PRO A 183 31.40 2.38 8.79
CA PRO A 183 30.58 1.45 8.00
C PRO A 183 31.19 1.17 6.62
N PRO A 184 30.82 0.06 5.97
CA PRO A 184 31.35 -0.35 4.67
C PRO A 184 31.12 0.66 3.54
N ASN A 185 30.06 1.42 3.58
CA ASN A 185 29.71 2.50 2.64
C ASN A 185 28.86 3.57 3.36
N ASP A 186 28.42 4.56 2.59
CA ASP A 186 27.67 5.73 3.09
C ASP A 186 26.15 5.58 3.00
N TRP A 187 25.62 4.35 2.85
CA TRP A 187 24.18 4.16 2.71
C TRP A 187 23.43 4.57 3.99
N GLY A 188 22.32 5.28 3.77
CA GLY A 188 21.39 5.65 4.82
C GLY A 188 20.21 4.68 4.91
N SER A 189 19.73 4.44 6.13
CA SER A 189 18.50 3.70 6.38
C SER A 189 17.28 4.50 5.96
N MET A 190 16.26 3.81 5.45
CA MET A 190 14.96 4.39 5.08
C MET A 190 14.23 4.99 6.31
N PHE A 191 14.55 4.50 7.51
CA PHE A 191 14.03 5.04 8.78
C PHE A 191 14.96 6.07 9.43
N GLY A 192 16.01 6.50 8.71
CA GLY A 192 16.99 7.47 9.18
C GLY A 192 18.20 6.86 9.89
N GLY A 193 19.30 7.60 9.90
CA GLY A 193 20.60 7.12 10.37
C GLY A 193 21.32 6.21 9.35
N PRO A 194 22.44 5.58 9.72
CA PRO A 194 23.19 4.69 8.83
C PRO A 194 22.41 3.39 8.55
N ALA A 195 22.63 2.79 7.38
CA ALA A 195 22.08 1.49 7.00
C ALA A 195 22.94 0.30 7.47
N TRP A 196 23.95 0.53 8.26
CA TRP A 196 24.86 -0.49 8.74
C TRP A 196 25.00 -0.44 10.26
N THR A 197 24.96 -1.63 10.88
CA THR A 197 25.24 -1.82 12.31
C THR A 197 26.36 -2.80 12.51
N ARG A 198 27.34 -2.45 13.35
CA ARG A 198 28.47 -3.32 13.69
C ARG A 198 28.04 -4.30 14.78
N ILE A 199 28.27 -5.59 14.55
CA ILE A 199 28.03 -6.59 15.58
C ILE A 199 29.21 -6.66 16.58
N THR A 200 28.94 -7.27 17.73
CA THR A 200 29.95 -7.76 18.64
C THR A 200 30.08 -9.28 18.41
N GLU A 201 31.30 -9.74 18.12
CA GLU A 201 31.54 -11.17 17.93
C GLU A 201 31.36 -11.94 19.25
N PRO A 202 31.13 -13.28 19.20
CA PRO A 202 30.95 -14.09 20.39
C PRO A 202 32.10 -14.02 21.43
N ASP A 203 33.30 -13.67 20.99
CA ASP A 203 34.47 -13.49 21.87
C ASP A 203 34.55 -12.07 22.49
N GLY A 204 33.57 -11.21 22.20
CA GLY A 204 33.51 -9.82 22.67
C GLY A 204 34.27 -8.82 21.83
N SER A 205 34.94 -9.23 20.76
CA SER A 205 35.63 -8.31 19.84
C SER A 205 34.63 -7.58 18.92
N PRO A 206 35.01 -6.37 18.43
CA PRO A 206 34.24 -5.69 17.40
C PRO A 206 34.24 -6.50 16.10
N GLY A 207 33.07 -6.87 15.60
CA GLY A 207 32.90 -7.71 14.42
C GLY A 207 32.68 -6.93 13.11
N GLU A 208 32.15 -7.64 12.13
CA GLU A 208 31.72 -7.07 10.85
C GLU A 208 30.44 -6.23 11.03
N TRP A 209 30.11 -5.49 9.98
CA TRP A 209 28.89 -4.71 9.88
C TRP A 209 27.87 -5.48 9.04
N TYR A 210 26.60 -5.51 9.48
CA TYR A 210 25.51 -6.02 8.66
C TYR A 210 24.64 -4.89 8.12
N LEU A 211 24.13 -5.10 6.91
CA LEU A 211 23.23 -4.17 6.24
C LEU A 211 21.80 -4.30 6.79
N HIS A 212 21.14 -3.17 7.00
CA HIS A 212 19.72 -3.06 7.25
C HIS A 212 19.18 -1.79 6.56
N MET A 213 18.47 -1.93 5.47
CA MET A 213 17.90 -0.76 4.78
C MET A 213 16.81 -0.07 5.59
N TYR A 214 16.26 -0.76 6.63
CA TYR A 214 15.27 -0.24 7.56
C TYR A 214 15.83 -0.14 8.99
N ALA A 215 15.17 -0.72 9.99
CA ALA A 215 15.68 -0.70 11.36
C ALA A 215 16.86 -1.68 11.56
N PRO A 216 17.75 -1.47 12.54
CA PRO A 216 18.78 -2.45 12.90
C PRO A 216 18.21 -3.84 13.24
N GLU A 217 16.99 -3.88 13.74
CA GLU A 217 16.26 -5.12 14.04
C GLU A 217 15.78 -5.84 12.77
N GLN A 218 16.05 -5.29 11.56
CA GLN A 218 15.63 -5.81 10.26
C GLN A 218 16.83 -6.06 9.33
N PRO A 219 17.73 -7.04 9.64
CA PRO A 219 18.89 -7.36 8.78
C PRO A 219 18.46 -7.79 7.38
N ASP A 220 19.07 -7.17 6.35
CA ASP A 220 18.77 -7.44 4.95
C ASP A 220 19.30 -8.80 4.50
N LEU A 221 18.46 -9.58 3.84
CA LEU A 221 18.79 -10.86 3.26
C LEU A 221 19.60 -10.71 1.97
N ASN A 222 20.54 -11.61 1.75
CA ASN A 222 21.35 -11.66 0.54
C ASN A 222 20.68 -12.55 -0.52
N TRP A 223 19.95 -11.96 -1.45
CA TRP A 223 19.24 -12.66 -2.52
C TRP A 223 20.15 -13.22 -3.64
N ASP A 224 21.43 -12.94 -3.61
CA ASP A 224 22.41 -13.67 -4.43
C ASP A 224 22.67 -15.08 -3.90
N ASN A 225 22.35 -15.33 -2.64
CA ASN A 225 22.46 -16.66 -2.02
C ASN A 225 21.29 -17.56 -2.47
N PRO A 226 21.57 -18.73 -3.08
CA PRO A 226 20.52 -19.63 -3.55
C PRO A 226 19.69 -20.24 -2.42
N GLU A 227 20.20 -20.35 -1.20
CA GLU A 227 19.44 -20.83 -0.05
C GLU A 227 18.33 -19.84 0.35
N VAL A 228 18.58 -18.53 0.24
CA VAL A 228 17.57 -17.51 0.48
C VAL A 228 16.44 -17.64 -0.55
N ARG A 229 16.78 -17.79 -1.84
CA ARG A 229 15.79 -17.98 -2.91
C ARG A 229 14.94 -19.23 -2.70
N ALA A 230 15.57 -20.35 -2.38
CA ALA A 230 14.88 -21.62 -2.14
C ALA A 230 13.95 -21.53 -0.91
N GLU A 231 14.41 -20.91 0.18
CA GLU A 231 13.62 -20.75 1.39
C GLU A 231 12.32 -19.96 1.15
N PHE A 232 12.39 -18.86 0.41
CA PHE A 232 11.18 -18.08 0.11
C PHE A 232 10.23 -18.78 -0.85
N GLU A 233 10.71 -19.61 -1.76
CA GLU A 233 9.82 -20.50 -2.53
C GLU A 233 9.09 -21.49 -1.62
N GLU A 234 9.76 -22.06 -0.61
CA GLU A 234 9.12 -22.95 0.37
C GLU A 234 8.16 -22.22 1.30
N VAL A 235 8.44 -20.95 1.65
CA VAL A 235 7.49 -20.10 2.41
C VAL A 235 6.22 -19.83 1.58
N LEU A 236 6.37 -19.50 0.31
CA LEU A 236 5.22 -19.31 -0.59
C LEU A 236 4.39 -20.61 -0.71
N ARG A 237 5.04 -21.77 -0.92
CA ARG A 237 4.36 -23.09 -0.95
C ARG A 237 3.58 -23.35 0.33
N PHE A 238 4.22 -23.12 1.48
CA PHE A 238 3.61 -23.34 2.78
C PHE A 238 2.27 -22.63 2.95
N TRP A 239 2.16 -21.37 2.49
CA TRP A 239 0.92 -20.62 2.58
C TRP A 239 -0.06 -20.92 1.45
N LEU A 240 0.42 -21.22 0.25
CA LEU A 240 -0.44 -21.67 -0.85
C LEU A 240 -1.12 -23.00 -0.53
N ASP A 241 -0.40 -23.93 0.08
CA ASP A 241 -0.95 -25.23 0.53
C ASP A 241 -2.05 -25.05 1.60
N ARG A 242 -2.02 -23.91 2.33
CA ARG A 242 -3.02 -23.52 3.34
C ARG A 242 -4.16 -22.67 2.78
N GLY A 243 -4.13 -22.37 1.48
CA GLY A 243 -5.23 -21.71 0.80
C GLY A 243 -5.04 -20.22 0.55
N ALA A 244 -3.86 -19.64 0.76
CA ALA A 244 -3.61 -18.26 0.36
C ALA A 244 -3.91 -18.05 -1.14
N ASP A 245 -4.63 -16.98 -1.48
CA ASP A 245 -4.98 -16.64 -2.87
C ASP A 245 -3.93 -15.72 -3.52
N GLY A 246 -2.96 -15.26 -2.76
CA GLY A 246 -1.86 -14.45 -3.28
C GLY A 246 -1.02 -13.82 -2.20
N PHE A 247 -0.05 -13.02 -2.66
CA PHE A 247 0.89 -12.34 -1.79
C PHE A 247 1.08 -10.89 -2.20
N ARG A 248 1.10 -9.99 -1.22
CA ARG A 248 1.66 -8.65 -1.36
C ARG A 248 3.12 -8.73 -0.94
N ILE A 249 4.00 -8.32 -1.84
CA ILE A 249 5.44 -8.38 -1.64
C ILE A 249 5.92 -7.03 -1.11
N ASP A 250 6.35 -7.04 0.13
CA ASP A 250 6.92 -5.89 0.82
C ASP A 250 8.27 -5.52 0.19
N VAL A 251 8.51 -4.21 0.02
CA VAL A 251 9.78 -3.67 -0.51
C VAL A 251 10.28 -4.45 -1.73
N ALA A 252 9.39 -4.71 -2.67
CA ALA A 252 9.62 -5.63 -3.79
C ALA A 252 10.76 -5.20 -4.75
N ASP A 253 11.18 -3.96 -4.73
CA ASP A 253 12.26 -3.42 -5.56
C ASP A 253 13.65 -3.47 -4.89
N PHE A 254 13.76 -3.89 -3.61
CA PHE A 254 15.02 -3.86 -2.85
C PHE A 254 15.68 -5.22 -2.64
N LEU A 255 15.09 -6.35 -3.04
CA LEU A 255 15.62 -7.68 -2.70
C LEU A 255 17.07 -7.87 -3.15
N VAL A 256 17.41 -7.43 -4.36
CA VAL A 256 18.74 -7.54 -4.94
C VAL A 256 19.48 -6.22 -4.79
N LYS A 257 20.74 -6.28 -4.34
CA LYS A 257 21.64 -5.13 -4.22
C LYS A 257 22.80 -5.27 -5.21
N ASP A 258 23.40 -4.15 -5.62
CA ASP A 258 24.68 -4.17 -6.31
C ASP A 258 25.75 -4.81 -5.41
N PRO A 259 26.37 -5.93 -5.79
CA PRO A 259 27.33 -6.63 -4.93
C PRO A 259 28.60 -5.82 -4.66
N ALA A 260 28.89 -4.80 -5.46
CA ALA A 260 30.01 -3.88 -5.24
C ALA A 260 29.76 -2.92 -4.06
N LEU A 261 28.50 -2.74 -3.64
CA LEU A 261 28.08 -1.87 -2.52
C LEU A 261 28.73 -0.46 -2.61
N PRO A 262 28.63 0.23 -3.76
CA PRO A 262 29.32 1.51 -3.95
C PRO A 262 28.80 2.59 -3.01
N ASP A 263 29.66 3.58 -2.69
CA ASP A 263 29.19 4.81 -2.06
C ASP A 263 28.19 5.55 -2.97
N VAL A 264 27.21 6.23 -2.38
CA VAL A 264 26.17 6.97 -3.13
C VAL A 264 26.29 8.49 -2.99
N ALA A 265 27.15 8.98 -2.10
CA ALA A 265 27.42 10.40 -1.97
C ALA A 265 27.95 10.97 -3.30
N GLY A 266 27.27 12.02 -3.79
CA GLY A 266 27.64 12.69 -5.04
C GLY A 266 27.07 12.05 -6.31
N LEU A 267 26.24 11.02 -6.23
CA LEU A 267 25.50 10.53 -7.39
C LEU A 267 24.53 11.60 -7.91
N PRO A 268 24.39 11.75 -9.23
CA PRO A 268 23.40 12.67 -9.82
C PRO A 268 21.97 12.38 -9.35
N ALA A 269 21.18 13.41 -9.21
CA ALA A 269 19.76 13.24 -8.90
C ALA A 269 19.05 12.36 -9.95
N GLY A 270 18.24 11.40 -9.50
CA GLY A 270 17.55 10.45 -10.37
C GLY A 270 18.38 9.24 -10.80
N THR A 271 19.61 9.10 -10.29
CA THR A 271 20.38 7.85 -10.45
C THR A 271 19.64 6.72 -9.74
N ARG A 272 19.55 5.54 -10.42
CA ARG A 272 19.09 4.30 -9.80
C ARG A 272 20.01 3.94 -8.63
N MET A 273 19.44 3.77 -7.45
CA MET A 273 20.24 3.43 -6.28
C MET A 273 20.72 1.97 -6.34
N PRO A 274 21.89 1.67 -5.77
CA PRO A 274 22.46 0.32 -5.84
C PRO A 274 21.67 -0.74 -5.05
N TRP A 275 20.70 -0.35 -4.28
CA TRP A 275 19.82 -1.25 -3.53
C TRP A 275 18.41 -1.39 -4.12
N GLU A 276 18.08 -0.69 -5.22
CA GLU A 276 16.74 -0.74 -5.82
C GLU A 276 16.78 -1.18 -7.29
N ASP A 277 15.72 -1.83 -7.75
CA ASP A 277 15.44 -2.10 -9.17
C ASP A 277 16.61 -2.78 -9.92
N GLN A 278 17.30 -3.72 -9.26
CA GLN A 278 18.39 -4.46 -9.85
C GLN A 278 17.88 -5.58 -10.77
N ASP A 279 18.60 -5.87 -11.85
CA ASP A 279 18.19 -6.84 -12.90
C ASP A 279 17.91 -8.25 -12.35
N GLY A 280 18.60 -8.66 -11.27
CA GLY A 280 18.39 -9.95 -10.61
C GLY A 280 17.00 -10.17 -10.01
N LEU A 281 16.23 -9.08 -9.79
CA LEU A 281 14.84 -9.16 -9.31
C LEU A 281 13.91 -9.89 -10.28
N HIS A 282 14.13 -9.70 -11.60
CA HIS A 282 13.27 -10.30 -12.62
C HIS A 282 13.29 -11.83 -12.59
N ASP A 283 14.44 -12.44 -12.28
CA ASP A 283 14.54 -13.91 -12.19
C ASP A 283 13.81 -14.44 -10.95
N ILE A 284 13.84 -13.71 -9.84
CA ILE A 284 13.11 -14.04 -8.62
C ILE A 284 11.60 -14.04 -8.92
N TYR A 285 11.08 -12.97 -9.51
CA TYR A 285 9.64 -12.87 -9.78
C TYR A 285 9.16 -13.85 -10.85
N ARG A 286 9.98 -14.17 -11.86
CA ARG A 286 9.68 -15.25 -12.80
C ARG A 286 9.61 -16.61 -12.11
N SER A 287 10.49 -16.88 -11.15
CA SER A 287 10.44 -18.11 -10.36
C SER A 287 9.17 -18.19 -9.53
N TRP A 288 8.84 -17.12 -8.81
CA TRP A 288 7.63 -17.06 -7.99
C TRP A 288 6.36 -17.12 -8.84
N ARG A 289 6.35 -16.49 -10.02
CA ARG A 289 5.22 -16.57 -10.94
C ARG A 289 4.97 -18.01 -11.38
N ARG A 290 5.98 -18.74 -11.83
CA ARG A 290 5.85 -20.16 -12.18
C ARG A 290 5.37 -21.00 -11.00
N LEU A 291 5.84 -20.69 -9.79
CA LEU A 291 5.42 -21.37 -8.58
C LEU A 291 3.92 -21.20 -8.35
N ILE A 292 3.41 -19.97 -8.28
CA ILE A 292 1.99 -19.74 -7.96
C ILE A 292 1.07 -20.24 -9.08
N GLU A 293 1.49 -20.17 -10.35
CA GLU A 293 0.75 -20.74 -11.50
C GLU A 293 0.68 -22.26 -11.49
N SER A 294 1.51 -22.94 -10.70
CA SER A 294 1.42 -24.40 -10.51
C SER A 294 0.26 -24.81 -9.60
N TYR A 295 -0.34 -23.87 -8.88
CA TYR A 295 -1.50 -24.09 -8.02
C TYR A 295 -2.81 -23.87 -8.78
N PRO A 296 -3.88 -24.62 -8.44
CA PRO A 296 -5.18 -24.46 -9.08
C PRO A 296 -5.82 -23.11 -8.72
N GLY A 297 -6.53 -22.53 -9.67
CA GLY A 297 -7.18 -21.22 -9.54
C GLY A 297 -6.22 -20.06 -9.73
N ASP A 298 -6.77 -18.85 -9.87
CA ASP A 298 -5.98 -17.65 -10.06
C ASP A 298 -5.36 -17.21 -8.74
N ARG A 299 -4.04 -17.09 -8.72
CA ARG A 299 -3.26 -16.54 -7.60
C ARG A 299 -2.65 -15.22 -8.02
N VAL A 300 -2.42 -14.30 -7.05
CA VAL A 300 -1.91 -12.96 -7.36
C VAL A 300 -0.59 -12.67 -6.63
N LEU A 301 0.35 -12.02 -7.35
CA LEU A 301 1.52 -11.35 -6.77
C LEU A 301 1.35 -9.85 -6.96
N VAL A 302 1.38 -9.12 -5.86
CA VAL A 302 1.23 -7.66 -5.81
C VAL A 302 2.53 -7.05 -5.29
N GLY A 303 3.25 -6.28 -6.08
CA GLY A 303 4.50 -5.65 -5.66
C GLY A 303 4.28 -4.32 -4.96
N GLU A 304 4.95 -4.10 -3.83
CA GLU A 304 5.18 -2.76 -3.32
C GLU A 304 6.49 -2.23 -3.89
N MET A 305 6.40 -1.28 -4.83
CA MET A 305 7.54 -0.70 -5.53
C MET A 305 7.38 0.81 -5.69
N TRP A 306 8.33 1.58 -5.18
CA TRP A 306 8.31 3.05 -5.24
C TRP A 306 9.06 3.62 -6.45
N LEU A 307 9.08 2.90 -7.56
CA LEU A 307 9.87 3.22 -8.75
C LEU A 307 9.37 4.46 -9.48
N LYS A 308 10.31 5.31 -9.88
CA LYS A 308 10.07 6.49 -10.71
C LYS A 308 11.07 6.57 -11.88
N PRO A 309 10.62 6.91 -13.09
CA PRO A 309 9.24 7.11 -13.49
C PRO A 309 8.42 5.80 -13.48
N LEU A 310 7.09 5.91 -13.48
CA LEU A 310 6.18 4.75 -13.39
C LEU A 310 6.41 3.69 -14.49
N THR A 311 6.97 4.09 -15.64
CA THR A 311 7.36 3.18 -16.72
C THR A 311 8.39 2.11 -16.30
N ARG A 312 9.13 2.33 -15.22
CA ARG A 312 10.06 1.32 -14.66
C ARG A 312 9.33 0.10 -14.08
N LEU A 313 8.03 0.21 -13.79
CA LEU A 313 7.20 -0.94 -13.39
C LEU A 313 6.90 -1.91 -14.55
N ARG A 314 6.92 -1.44 -15.81
CA ARG A 314 6.54 -2.27 -16.97
C ARG A 314 7.23 -3.64 -17.03
N PRO A 315 8.57 -3.74 -16.86
CA PRO A 315 9.24 -5.04 -16.91
C PRO A 315 8.71 -6.03 -15.85
N TYR A 316 8.36 -5.53 -14.66
CA TYR A 316 7.85 -6.36 -13.56
C TYR A 316 6.41 -6.84 -13.77
N LEU A 317 5.64 -6.11 -14.59
CA LEU A 317 4.27 -6.44 -14.95
C LEU A 317 4.18 -7.17 -16.30
N ALA A 318 5.32 -7.56 -16.89
CA ALA A 318 5.35 -8.49 -18.00
C ALA A 318 4.70 -9.82 -17.57
N GLY A 319 3.97 -10.47 -18.46
CA GLY A 319 3.07 -11.59 -18.16
C GLY A 319 3.67 -12.80 -17.42
N ASP A 320 4.98 -12.82 -17.14
CA ASP A 320 5.71 -13.90 -16.46
C ASP A 320 6.28 -13.51 -15.07
N GLN A 321 5.89 -12.34 -14.53
CA GLN A 321 6.38 -11.83 -13.23
C GLN A 321 5.23 -11.45 -12.30
N LEU A 322 5.24 -10.22 -11.72
CA LEU A 322 4.15 -9.74 -10.89
C LEU A 322 2.87 -9.56 -11.71
N HIS A 323 1.73 -9.73 -11.07
CA HIS A 323 0.43 -9.45 -11.71
C HIS A 323 0.10 -7.96 -11.67
N THR A 324 0.48 -7.31 -10.56
CA THR A 324 0.18 -5.91 -10.29
C THR A 324 1.22 -5.33 -9.33
N ALA A 325 1.35 -4.00 -9.29
CA ALA A 325 2.17 -3.28 -8.34
C ALA A 325 1.49 -1.97 -7.96
N PHE A 326 1.64 -1.53 -6.71
CA PHE A 326 0.97 -0.34 -6.21
C PHE A 326 1.33 0.93 -6.97
N ASN A 327 0.32 1.75 -7.24
CA ASN A 327 0.45 3.06 -7.88
C ASN A 327 0.61 4.16 -6.82
N PHE A 328 1.83 4.38 -6.37
CA PHE A 328 2.12 5.41 -5.38
C PHE A 328 2.00 6.84 -5.92
N ASP A 329 2.02 7.04 -7.24
CA ASP A 329 1.77 8.36 -7.83
C ASP A 329 0.30 8.78 -7.62
N PHE A 330 -0.66 7.83 -7.70
CA PHE A 330 -2.06 8.10 -7.39
C PHE A 330 -2.29 8.26 -5.89
N LEU A 331 -1.74 7.36 -5.07
CA LEU A 331 -1.83 7.44 -3.61
C LEU A 331 -1.31 8.79 -3.10
N GLY A 332 -0.18 9.28 -3.64
CA GLY A 332 0.44 10.53 -3.24
C GLY A 332 -0.12 11.79 -3.91
N ALA A 333 -1.05 11.66 -4.86
CA ALA A 333 -1.55 12.78 -5.63
C ALA A 333 -2.27 13.81 -4.74
N PRO A 334 -2.05 15.11 -4.97
CA PRO A 334 -2.83 16.16 -4.33
C PRO A 334 -4.27 16.15 -4.86
N TRP A 335 -5.19 16.75 -4.10
CA TRP A 335 -6.56 17.01 -4.53
C TRP A 335 -6.59 18.17 -5.53
N ASP A 336 -6.14 17.89 -6.75
CA ASP A 336 -6.00 18.81 -7.88
C ASP A 336 -6.39 18.10 -9.17
N ALA A 337 -7.31 18.69 -9.95
CA ALA A 337 -7.90 18.06 -11.13
C ALA A 337 -6.85 17.79 -12.23
N ALA A 338 -5.97 18.74 -12.50
CA ALA A 338 -4.96 18.60 -13.54
C ALA A 338 -3.94 17.52 -13.17
N ARG A 339 -3.53 17.49 -11.89
CA ARG A 339 -2.58 16.50 -11.39
C ARG A 339 -3.18 15.09 -11.36
N LEU A 340 -4.40 14.94 -10.84
CA LEU A 340 -5.10 13.65 -10.82
C LEU A 340 -5.30 13.11 -12.24
N ARG A 341 -5.74 13.96 -13.18
CA ARG A 341 -5.85 13.59 -14.60
C ARG A 341 -4.51 13.12 -15.16
N GLN A 342 -3.44 13.89 -14.94
CA GLN A 342 -2.10 13.53 -15.40
C GLN A 342 -1.66 12.17 -14.85
N VAL A 343 -1.89 11.89 -13.56
CA VAL A 343 -1.53 10.63 -12.93
C VAL A 343 -2.34 9.48 -13.53
N ILE A 344 -3.66 9.65 -13.71
CA ILE A 344 -4.52 8.64 -14.32
C ILE A 344 -4.04 8.34 -15.76
N ASP A 345 -3.84 9.37 -16.59
CA ASP A 345 -3.37 9.20 -17.97
C ASP A 345 -1.99 8.52 -18.04
N THR A 346 -1.07 8.95 -17.17
CA THR A 346 0.28 8.34 -17.09
C THR A 346 0.19 6.88 -16.68
N THR A 347 -0.65 6.55 -15.71
CA THR A 347 -0.83 5.16 -15.24
C THR A 347 -1.38 4.29 -16.36
N LEU A 348 -2.51 4.69 -16.95
CA LEU A 348 -3.17 3.89 -17.99
C LEU A 348 -2.30 3.74 -19.24
N SER A 349 -1.56 4.76 -19.65
CA SER A 349 -0.64 4.68 -20.77
C SER A 349 0.65 3.91 -20.49
N SER A 350 1.11 3.89 -19.21
CA SER A 350 2.37 3.23 -18.83
C SER A 350 2.18 1.76 -18.51
N ILE A 351 1.21 1.41 -17.69
CA ILE A 351 1.03 0.06 -17.12
C ILE A 351 -0.40 -0.47 -17.24
N GLY A 352 -1.30 0.29 -17.88
CA GLY A 352 -2.69 -0.12 -18.07
C GLY A 352 -3.44 -0.25 -16.74
N ALA A 353 -4.46 -1.09 -16.72
CA ALA A 353 -5.25 -1.40 -15.52
C ALA A 353 -4.54 -2.40 -14.56
N ALA A 354 -3.29 -2.75 -14.83
CA ALA A 354 -2.51 -3.60 -13.92
C ALA A 354 -2.12 -2.91 -12.60
N ALA A 355 -2.28 -1.58 -12.49
CA ALA A 355 -2.03 -0.87 -11.24
C ALA A 355 -3.32 -0.68 -10.44
N PRO A 356 -3.34 -1.06 -9.15
CA PRO A 356 -4.48 -0.80 -8.29
C PRO A 356 -4.56 0.67 -7.91
N TRP A 357 -5.80 1.15 -7.69
CA TRP A 357 -6.08 2.50 -7.20
C TRP A 357 -6.19 2.48 -5.68
N VAL A 358 -5.36 3.27 -5.02
CA VAL A 358 -5.20 3.29 -3.56
C VAL A 358 -5.21 4.73 -3.07
N LEU A 359 -6.02 5.04 -2.07
CA LEU A 359 -6.07 6.38 -1.45
C LEU A 359 -5.29 6.45 -0.14
N SER A 360 -5.24 5.38 0.63
CA SER A 360 -4.50 5.25 1.88
C SER A 360 -4.00 3.82 2.08
N ASN A 361 -3.01 3.66 2.95
CA ASN A 361 -2.58 2.38 3.50
C ASN A 361 -2.04 2.58 4.93
N HIS A 362 -1.46 1.56 5.53
CA HIS A 362 -0.92 1.57 6.90
C HIS A 362 0.40 2.34 7.05
N ASP A 363 0.96 2.87 5.96
CA ASP A 363 2.25 3.56 5.93
C ASP A 363 2.16 5.05 5.63
N VAL A 364 0.97 5.57 5.30
CA VAL A 364 0.79 6.97 4.93
C VAL A 364 -0.34 7.61 5.72
N THR A 365 -0.23 8.92 5.94
CA THR A 365 -1.31 9.72 6.52
C THR A 365 -2.60 9.49 5.74
N ARG A 366 -3.71 9.22 6.44
CA ARG A 366 -5.02 8.96 5.83
C ARG A 366 -5.42 10.08 4.88
N HIS A 367 -5.93 9.73 3.69
CA HIS A 367 -6.27 10.71 2.65
C HIS A 367 -7.29 11.74 3.11
N LEU A 368 -8.24 11.38 3.99
CA LEU A 368 -9.17 12.34 4.58
C LEU A 368 -8.42 13.50 5.26
N THR A 369 -7.43 13.19 6.08
CA THR A 369 -6.61 14.21 6.76
C THR A 369 -5.77 15.01 5.77
N ARG A 370 -5.10 14.34 4.81
CA ARG A 370 -4.32 15.02 3.77
C ARG A 370 -5.18 15.98 2.96
N TYR A 371 -6.33 15.53 2.50
CA TYR A 371 -7.26 16.35 1.70
C TYR A 371 -7.96 17.46 2.48
N GLY A 372 -7.96 17.40 3.80
CA GLY A 372 -8.40 18.48 4.69
C GLY A 372 -7.38 19.59 4.91
N ARG A 373 -6.17 19.49 4.32
CA ARG A 373 -5.08 20.46 4.51
C ARG A 373 -4.93 21.39 3.31
N THR A 374 -4.12 22.43 3.49
CA THR A 374 -3.76 23.36 2.41
C THR A 374 -2.88 22.65 1.36
N SER A 375 -1.88 21.87 1.80
CA SER A 375 -1.12 20.96 0.94
C SER A 375 -1.73 19.56 1.02
N THR A 376 -2.37 19.11 -0.06
CA THR A 376 -3.15 17.88 -0.07
C THR A 376 -2.40 16.66 -0.60
N GLY A 377 -1.17 16.83 -1.11
CA GLY A 377 -0.29 15.76 -1.54
C GLY A 377 0.33 15.01 -0.36
N MET A 378 0.95 13.87 -0.65
CA MET A 378 1.70 13.13 0.36
C MET A 378 2.98 13.89 0.71
N ASP A 379 3.19 14.12 2.00
CA ASP A 379 4.44 14.63 2.57
C ASP A 379 4.73 13.87 3.86
N TRP A 380 5.94 13.37 3.99
CA TRP A 380 6.43 12.67 5.17
C TRP A 380 6.83 13.62 6.33
N ARG A 381 6.90 14.92 6.06
CA ARG A 381 7.22 15.93 7.06
C ARG A 381 5.97 16.28 7.87
N PRO A 382 6.16 16.63 9.17
CA PRO A 382 5.07 17.20 9.95
C PRO A 382 4.48 18.42 9.23
N GLN A 383 3.18 18.43 9.02
CA GLN A 383 2.49 19.54 8.38
C GLN A 383 2.15 20.59 9.44
N PRO A 384 2.38 21.88 9.16
CA PRO A 384 2.18 22.95 10.16
C PRO A 384 0.70 23.29 10.39
N ASP A 385 -0.18 22.97 9.43
CA ASP A 385 -1.60 23.29 9.48
C ASP A 385 -2.43 22.12 9.99
N ALA A 386 -3.41 22.42 10.85
CA ALA A 386 -4.39 21.45 11.27
C ALA A 386 -5.31 21.09 10.09
N ALA A 387 -5.68 19.82 9.98
CA ALA A 387 -6.61 19.38 8.95
C ALA A 387 -8.05 19.86 9.24
N ASP A 388 -8.71 20.45 8.25
CA ASP A 388 -10.16 20.66 8.27
C ASP A 388 -10.84 19.32 7.98
N VAL A 389 -11.28 18.65 9.04
CA VAL A 389 -11.91 17.32 8.95
C VAL A 389 -13.20 17.36 8.12
N ALA A 390 -13.98 18.45 8.16
CA ALA A 390 -15.22 18.54 7.39
C ALA A 390 -14.93 18.66 5.89
N LEU A 391 -13.95 19.49 5.51
CA LEU A 391 -13.47 19.59 4.13
C LEU A 391 -12.86 18.27 3.66
N GLY A 392 -11.99 17.66 4.49
CA GLY A 392 -11.37 16.38 4.20
C GLY A 392 -12.39 15.26 4.00
N THR A 393 -13.44 15.22 4.82
CA THR A 393 -14.53 14.24 4.67
C THR A 393 -15.26 14.40 3.32
N ARG A 394 -15.60 15.63 2.93
CA ARG A 394 -16.26 15.89 1.64
C ARG A 394 -15.38 15.46 0.47
N ARG A 395 -14.09 15.80 0.48
CA ARG A 395 -13.13 15.40 -0.54
C ARG A 395 -12.90 13.88 -0.56
N ALA A 396 -12.81 13.24 0.60
CA ALA A 396 -12.67 11.77 0.70
C ALA A 396 -13.88 11.04 0.09
N ARG A 397 -15.10 11.53 0.32
CA ARG A 397 -16.32 11.01 -0.31
C ARG A 397 -16.27 11.12 -1.84
N ALA A 398 -15.76 12.23 -2.37
CA ALA A 398 -15.57 12.40 -3.81
C ALA A 398 -14.43 11.52 -4.36
N ALA A 399 -13.33 11.41 -3.64
CA ALA A 399 -12.15 10.64 -4.03
C ALA A 399 -12.43 9.14 -4.14
N VAL A 400 -13.24 8.56 -3.24
CA VAL A 400 -13.60 7.13 -3.35
C VAL A 400 -14.44 6.87 -4.60
N LEU A 401 -15.37 7.77 -4.96
CA LEU A 401 -16.13 7.63 -6.20
C LEU A 401 -15.22 7.75 -7.44
N LEU A 402 -14.22 8.62 -7.41
CA LEU A 402 -13.20 8.67 -8.46
C LEU A 402 -12.44 7.34 -8.54
N SER A 403 -11.84 6.90 -7.46
CA SER A 403 -11.00 5.70 -7.40
C SER A 403 -11.75 4.45 -7.87
N LEU A 404 -12.97 4.23 -7.37
CA LEU A 404 -13.79 3.06 -7.72
C LEU A 404 -14.37 3.10 -9.15
N ALA A 405 -14.36 4.24 -9.83
CA ALA A 405 -14.81 4.38 -11.22
C ALA A 405 -13.70 4.08 -12.24
N LEU A 406 -12.43 4.08 -11.81
CA LEU A 406 -11.28 3.84 -12.69
C LEU A 406 -11.16 2.36 -13.08
N PRO A 407 -10.54 2.04 -14.25
CA PRO A 407 -10.29 0.66 -14.66
C PRO A 407 -9.27 -0.03 -13.77
N GLY A 408 -9.44 -1.31 -13.54
CA GLY A 408 -8.55 -2.11 -12.70
C GLY A 408 -9.06 -2.32 -11.27
N SER A 409 -8.21 -2.84 -10.39
CA SER A 409 -8.54 -3.12 -8.99
C SER A 409 -8.46 -1.88 -8.10
N SER A 410 -9.09 -1.94 -6.93
CA SER A 410 -9.04 -0.88 -5.92
C SER A 410 -8.70 -1.48 -4.56
N TYR A 411 -7.87 -0.77 -3.79
CA TYR A 411 -7.51 -1.19 -2.44
C TYR A 411 -8.04 -0.17 -1.44
N LEU A 412 -8.75 -0.66 -0.44
CA LEU A 412 -9.36 0.13 0.64
C LEU A 412 -8.62 -0.16 1.94
N TYR A 413 -8.09 0.86 2.58
CA TYR A 413 -7.48 0.69 3.89
C TYR A 413 -8.54 0.75 4.99
N GLN A 414 -8.44 -0.16 5.97
CA GLN A 414 -9.39 -0.23 7.10
C GLN A 414 -9.66 1.15 7.71
N GLY A 415 -10.96 1.45 7.87
CA GLY A 415 -11.44 2.72 8.43
C GLY A 415 -11.64 3.84 7.40
N GLU A 416 -11.27 3.65 6.12
CA GLU A 416 -11.65 4.58 5.06
C GLU A 416 -13.16 4.65 4.91
N GLU A 417 -13.81 3.49 4.93
CA GLU A 417 -15.27 3.33 4.85
C GLU A 417 -16.01 3.94 6.04
N LEU A 418 -15.29 4.21 7.12
CA LEU A 418 -15.80 4.90 8.30
C LEU A 418 -15.47 6.40 8.30
N GLY A 419 -14.67 6.87 7.36
CA GLY A 419 -14.22 8.25 7.31
C GLY A 419 -13.30 8.62 8.48
N LEU A 420 -12.43 7.69 8.89
CA LEU A 420 -11.47 7.95 9.95
C LEU A 420 -10.36 8.87 9.46
N TRP A 421 -10.00 9.84 10.30
CA TRP A 421 -8.87 10.72 10.07
C TRP A 421 -7.61 10.24 10.81
N GLU A 422 -6.46 10.80 10.47
CA GLU A 422 -5.18 10.58 11.15
C GLU A 422 -5.24 11.06 12.60
N VAL A 423 -4.75 10.25 13.52
CA VAL A 423 -4.64 10.64 14.93
C VAL A 423 -3.24 11.20 15.18
N GLU A 424 -3.13 12.53 15.18
CA GLU A 424 -1.84 13.22 15.24
C GLU A 424 -1.36 13.54 16.67
N ASP A 425 -2.24 13.39 17.65
CA ASP A 425 -2.02 13.73 19.06
C ASP A 425 -1.80 12.52 19.97
N ILE A 426 -1.36 11.39 19.40
CA ILE A 426 -0.97 10.22 20.19
C ILE A 426 0.14 10.64 21.16
N PRO A 427 0.04 10.31 22.48
CA PRO A 427 1.11 10.56 23.44
C PRO A 427 2.43 9.92 23.01
N ASP A 428 3.54 10.63 23.16
CA ASP A 428 4.86 10.18 22.68
C ASP A 428 5.30 8.83 23.25
N GLU A 429 4.87 8.51 24.47
CA GLU A 429 5.16 7.24 25.14
C GLU A 429 4.42 6.03 24.56
N LEU A 430 3.38 6.26 23.78
CA LEU A 430 2.59 5.21 23.13
C LEU A 430 2.99 4.98 21.68
N ILE A 431 3.82 5.87 21.09
CA ILE A 431 4.27 5.72 19.72
C ILE A 431 5.35 4.64 19.66
N ALA A 432 5.08 3.60 18.88
CA ALA A 432 5.97 2.46 18.67
C ALA A 432 6.74 2.51 17.35
N ASP A 433 6.36 3.40 16.41
CA ASP A 433 6.93 3.46 15.07
C ASP A 433 8.45 3.73 15.09
N PRO A 434 9.29 2.90 14.45
CA PRO A 434 10.75 3.08 14.40
C PRO A 434 11.18 4.41 13.77
N ILE A 435 10.41 4.99 12.85
CA ILE A 435 10.69 6.32 12.29
C ILE A 435 10.68 7.38 13.39
N PHE A 436 9.72 7.33 14.31
CA PHE A 436 9.66 8.24 15.44
C PHE A 436 10.88 8.10 16.34
N LEU A 437 11.20 6.87 16.72
CA LEU A 437 12.33 6.61 17.61
C LEU A 437 13.67 7.00 16.97
N ARG A 438 13.91 6.62 15.72
CA ARG A 438 15.17 6.87 14.99
C ARG A 438 15.34 8.33 14.55
N SER A 439 14.25 9.05 14.32
CA SER A 439 14.31 10.49 14.03
C SER A 439 14.63 11.36 15.27
N GLY A 440 14.83 10.75 16.44
CA GLY A 440 14.94 11.46 17.71
C GLY A 440 13.61 12.14 18.10
N ARG A 441 12.50 11.46 17.83
CA ARG A 441 11.12 11.91 18.12
C ARG A 441 10.67 13.15 17.33
N ARG A 442 11.28 13.41 16.17
CA ARG A 442 10.96 14.58 15.33
C ARG A 442 9.91 14.30 14.26
N ILE A 443 9.84 13.07 13.78
CA ILE A 443 8.87 12.61 12.78
C ILE A 443 7.95 11.62 13.48
N ARG A 444 6.64 11.92 13.53
CA ARG A 444 5.66 11.13 14.30
C ARG A 444 5.52 9.68 13.81
N GLY A 445 5.96 9.38 12.59
CA GLY A 445 5.81 8.05 12.01
C GLY A 445 4.38 7.75 11.55
N ARG A 446 4.01 6.47 11.58
CA ARG A 446 2.79 5.93 10.93
C ARG A 446 1.67 5.54 11.90
N ASP A 447 1.91 5.58 13.22
CA ASP A 447 0.94 5.09 14.20
C ASP A 447 -0.40 5.83 14.17
N GLY A 448 -0.40 7.08 13.70
CA GLY A 448 -1.61 7.88 13.54
C GLY A 448 -2.67 7.28 12.61
N CYS A 449 -2.26 6.58 11.55
CA CYS A 449 -3.18 5.87 10.66
C CYS A 449 -3.51 4.45 11.16
N ARG A 450 -2.81 3.95 12.20
CA ARG A 450 -2.89 2.58 12.73
C ARG A 450 -3.74 2.44 13.99
N VAL A 451 -4.42 3.52 14.43
CA VAL A 451 -5.28 3.51 15.61
C VAL A 451 -6.43 2.51 15.43
N PRO A 452 -6.75 1.71 16.49
CA PRO A 452 -7.80 0.68 16.45
C PRO A 452 -9.16 1.16 15.99
N LEU A 453 -9.88 0.31 15.22
CA LEU A 453 -11.16 0.64 14.61
C LEU A 453 -12.29 0.77 15.66
N PRO A 454 -13.21 1.74 15.49
CA PRO A 454 -14.42 1.85 16.30
C PRO A 454 -15.57 1.02 15.69
N TRP A 455 -16.05 0.01 16.42
CA TRP A 455 -17.15 -0.84 15.97
C TRP A 455 -18.51 -0.44 16.55
N HIS A 456 -18.55 -0.06 17.84
CA HIS A 456 -19.80 0.26 18.53
C HIS A 456 -19.69 1.52 19.39
N PRO A 457 -20.55 2.53 19.20
CA PRO A 457 -20.39 3.86 19.81
C PRO A 457 -20.44 3.87 21.35
N ASP A 458 -21.15 2.94 21.96
CA ASP A 458 -21.44 2.94 23.41
C ASP A 458 -20.62 1.90 24.19
N ALA A 459 -19.85 1.06 23.49
CA ALA A 459 -19.01 0.05 24.13
C ALA A 459 -17.66 0.65 24.57
N PRO A 460 -17.02 0.11 25.63
CA PRO A 460 -15.65 0.45 25.98
C PRO A 460 -14.72 0.26 24.77
N GLY A 461 -13.72 1.15 24.59
CA GLY A 461 -12.85 1.12 23.42
C GLY A 461 -13.60 1.14 22.08
N PHE A 462 -14.79 1.74 22.06
CA PHE A 462 -15.74 1.72 20.95
C PHE A 462 -15.98 0.30 20.36
N GLY A 463 -15.94 -0.74 21.21
CA GLY A 463 -16.21 -2.12 20.82
C GLY A 463 -15.08 -2.74 19.99
N PHE A 464 -13.89 -2.21 20.06
CA PHE A 464 -12.68 -2.81 19.45
C PHE A 464 -12.43 -4.20 20.04
N GLY A 465 -12.48 -4.32 21.38
CA GLY A 465 -12.40 -5.58 22.12
C GLY A 465 -13.64 -5.83 22.99
N PRO A 466 -13.67 -6.95 23.72
CA PRO A 466 -14.76 -7.26 24.66
C PRO A 466 -14.82 -6.24 25.80
N ALA A 467 -16.04 -6.02 26.35
CA ALA A 467 -16.29 -4.97 27.33
C ALA A 467 -15.47 -5.07 28.63
N ALA A 468 -15.02 -6.27 28.99
CA ALA A 468 -14.16 -6.53 30.14
C ALA A 468 -12.66 -6.64 29.80
N GLY A 469 -12.29 -6.39 28.52
CA GLY A 469 -10.92 -6.48 28.04
C GLY A 469 -10.07 -5.27 28.41
N ALA A 470 -8.81 -5.33 28.00
CA ALA A 470 -7.86 -4.22 28.10
C ALA A 470 -8.27 -3.05 27.19
N ALA A 471 -7.74 -1.87 27.47
CA ALA A 471 -7.89 -0.73 26.56
C ALA A 471 -7.14 -1.02 25.23
N PRO A 472 -7.63 -0.49 24.10
CA PRO A 472 -6.91 -0.58 22.82
C PRO A 472 -5.47 -0.05 22.95
N TRP A 473 -4.52 -0.69 22.25
CA TRP A 473 -3.08 -0.40 22.33
C TRP A 473 -2.72 1.05 21.92
N LEU A 474 -3.55 1.70 21.12
CA LEU A 474 -3.49 3.14 20.85
C LEU A 474 -4.82 3.79 21.19
N PRO A 475 -4.81 5.04 21.70
CA PRO A 475 -6.02 5.73 22.11
C PRO A 475 -6.86 6.15 20.90
N GLN A 476 -8.15 5.81 20.94
CA GLN A 476 -9.13 6.24 19.95
C GLN A 476 -9.65 7.64 20.33
N PRO A 477 -9.72 8.60 19.38
CA PRO A 477 -10.32 9.91 19.64
C PRO A 477 -11.78 9.79 20.07
N ALA A 478 -12.19 10.51 21.11
CA ALA A 478 -13.58 10.49 21.58
C ALA A 478 -14.61 10.84 20.50
N ALA A 479 -14.23 11.68 19.54
CA ALA A 479 -15.06 12.06 18.41
C ALA A 479 -15.34 10.90 17.44
N TRP A 480 -14.55 9.81 17.47
CA TRP A 480 -14.80 8.61 16.65
C TRP A 480 -16.02 7.81 17.08
N ARG A 481 -16.59 8.10 18.26
CA ARG A 481 -17.87 7.52 18.69
C ARG A 481 -18.94 7.56 17.60
N ARG A 482 -19.10 8.71 16.93
CA ARG A 482 -20.06 8.89 15.84
C ARG A 482 -19.68 8.18 14.54
N LEU A 483 -18.41 7.82 14.40
CA LEU A 483 -17.86 7.12 13.23
C LEU A 483 -17.84 5.60 13.43
N ALA A 484 -18.22 5.09 14.60
CA ALA A 484 -18.29 3.66 14.83
C ALA A 484 -19.18 2.97 13.80
N ALA A 485 -18.76 1.80 13.32
CA ALA A 485 -19.44 1.09 12.24
C ALA A 485 -20.95 0.91 12.51
N ALA A 486 -21.33 0.54 13.77
CA ALA A 486 -22.73 0.39 14.14
C ALA A 486 -23.52 1.70 14.10
N ALA A 487 -22.90 2.84 14.45
CA ALA A 487 -23.57 4.14 14.35
C ALA A 487 -23.81 4.54 12.90
N GLN A 488 -22.88 4.23 12.00
CA GLN A 488 -23.00 4.58 10.59
C GLN A 488 -23.91 3.63 9.80
N ALA A 489 -24.10 2.39 10.27
CA ALA A 489 -24.97 1.43 9.61
C ALA A 489 -26.44 1.90 9.52
N GLU A 490 -26.88 2.71 10.48
CA GLU A 490 -28.24 3.26 10.58
C GLU A 490 -28.37 4.63 9.88
N ASP A 491 -27.27 5.25 9.44
CA ASP A 491 -27.27 6.57 8.81
C ASP A 491 -27.04 6.47 7.28
N PRO A 492 -28.06 6.71 6.44
CA PRO A 492 -27.92 6.66 4.99
C PRO A 492 -27.00 7.76 4.42
N GLY A 493 -26.71 8.82 5.17
CA GLY A 493 -25.78 9.89 4.80
C GLY A 493 -24.32 9.59 5.18
N SER A 494 -24.06 8.49 5.89
CA SER A 494 -22.74 8.14 6.39
C SER A 494 -21.72 7.82 5.29
N MET A 495 -20.44 7.81 5.66
CA MET A 495 -19.36 7.34 4.77
C MET A 495 -19.56 5.85 4.45
N LEU A 496 -19.89 5.03 5.45
CA LEU A 496 -20.13 3.60 5.27
C LEU A 496 -21.27 3.33 4.27
N ALA A 497 -22.35 4.09 4.35
CA ALA A 497 -23.47 3.98 3.41
C ALA A 497 -23.02 4.31 1.97
N LEU A 498 -22.19 5.34 1.80
CA LEU A 498 -21.62 5.72 0.49
C LEU A 498 -20.73 4.60 -0.08
N TYR A 499 -19.81 4.04 0.72
CA TYR A 499 -18.93 2.94 0.27
C TYR A 499 -19.75 1.73 -0.14
N ARG A 500 -20.72 1.29 0.68
CA ARG A 500 -21.61 0.18 0.34
C ARG A 500 -22.39 0.42 -0.95
N ALA A 501 -22.91 1.63 -1.13
CA ALA A 501 -23.63 1.99 -2.35
C ALA A 501 -22.73 1.98 -3.57
N ALA A 502 -21.51 2.56 -3.48
CA ALA A 502 -20.54 2.58 -4.56
C ALA A 502 -20.10 1.17 -4.95
N LEU A 503 -19.73 0.33 -3.98
CA LEU A 503 -19.31 -1.04 -4.23
C LEU A 503 -20.44 -1.89 -4.84
N ARG A 504 -21.68 -1.71 -4.40
CA ARG A 504 -22.84 -2.37 -5.00
C ARG A 504 -23.07 -1.93 -6.45
N VAL A 505 -22.97 -0.64 -6.75
CA VAL A 505 -23.08 -0.14 -8.12
C VAL A 505 -21.95 -0.68 -8.97
N ARG A 506 -20.72 -0.70 -8.45
CA ARG A 506 -19.54 -1.26 -9.14
C ARG A 506 -19.73 -2.73 -9.47
N ALA A 507 -20.11 -3.57 -8.50
CA ALA A 507 -20.28 -5.02 -8.68
C ALA A 507 -21.36 -5.41 -9.72
N GLY A 508 -22.32 -4.53 -10.00
CA GLY A 508 -23.41 -4.80 -10.95
C GLY A 508 -23.19 -4.23 -12.35
N ARG A 509 -21.94 -3.90 -12.77
CA ARG A 509 -21.68 -3.18 -14.03
C ARG A 509 -20.70 -3.86 -14.96
N ASP A 510 -21.11 -3.93 -16.23
CA ASP A 510 -20.32 -4.50 -17.33
C ASP A 510 -19.09 -3.62 -17.68
N PHE A 511 -19.00 -2.37 -17.17
CA PHE A 511 -17.86 -1.49 -17.45
C PHE A 511 -16.56 -1.96 -16.77
N LEU A 512 -16.63 -2.88 -15.84
CA LEU A 512 -15.44 -3.45 -15.18
C LEU A 512 -14.64 -4.36 -16.11
N ASP A 513 -15.28 -4.97 -17.09
CA ASP A 513 -14.65 -5.93 -18.00
C ASP A 513 -13.83 -5.25 -19.12
N ASP A 514 -13.85 -3.92 -19.19
CA ASP A 514 -13.13 -3.14 -20.20
C ASP A 514 -12.25 -2.09 -19.52
N ASP A 515 -10.98 -2.05 -19.86
CA ASP A 515 -9.99 -1.14 -19.31
C ASP A 515 -10.01 0.26 -19.93
N SER A 516 -10.90 0.51 -20.89
CA SER A 516 -10.98 1.80 -21.59
C SER A 516 -11.58 2.90 -20.71
N LEU A 517 -11.05 4.10 -20.86
CA LEU A 517 -11.53 5.33 -20.24
C LEU A 517 -11.46 6.45 -21.29
N THR A 518 -12.56 7.18 -21.46
CA THR A 518 -12.61 8.32 -22.37
C THR A 518 -12.94 9.60 -21.61
N TRP A 519 -12.06 10.58 -21.65
CA TRP A 519 -12.32 11.88 -21.04
C TRP A 519 -13.44 12.62 -21.77
N LEU A 520 -14.34 13.21 -21.02
CA LEU A 520 -15.41 14.07 -21.50
C LEU A 520 -14.99 15.54 -21.37
N ALA A 521 -15.60 16.41 -22.20
CA ALA A 521 -15.43 17.84 -22.05
C ALA A 521 -16.03 18.30 -20.71
N ALA A 522 -15.25 19.06 -19.93
CA ALA A 522 -15.64 19.57 -18.63
C ALA A 522 -14.99 20.93 -18.37
N PRO A 523 -15.56 21.78 -17.50
CA PRO A 523 -14.93 23.02 -17.04
C PRO A 523 -13.60 22.78 -16.33
N ASP A 524 -12.77 23.82 -16.22
CA ASP A 524 -11.54 23.77 -15.44
C ASP A 524 -11.83 23.35 -13.99
N GLY A 525 -10.98 22.47 -13.44
CA GLY A 525 -11.16 21.93 -12.09
C GLY A 525 -12.19 20.80 -11.98
N VAL A 526 -12.78 20.36 -13.11
CA VAL A 526 -13.71 19.22 -13.15
C VAL A 526 -13.10 18.07 -13.94
N LEU A 527 -13.06 16.89 -13.35
CA LEU A 527 -12.76 15.65 -14.04
C LEU A 527 -14.08 15.01 -14.49
N ALA A 528 -14.19 14.66 -15.76
CA ALA A 528 -15.33 13.91 -16.27
C ALA A 528 -14.84 12.88 -17.27
N PHE A 529 -15.23 11.63 -17.11
CA PHE A 529 -14.89 10.54 -18.03
C PHE A 529 -16.02 9.52 -18.14
N SER A 530 -16.04 8.84 -19.27
CA SER A 530 -16.94 7.71 -19.51
C SER A 530 -16.18 6.40 -19.54
N ARG A 531 -16.91 5.35 -19.24
CA ARG A 531 -16.54 3.94 -19.36
C ARG A 531 -17.56 3.23 -20.25
N PRO A 532 -17.25 2.07 -20.82
CA PRO A 532 -18.22 1.26 -21.56
C PRO A 532 -19.51 0.98 -20.76
N GLY A 533 -20.55 0.50 -21.44
CA GLY A 533 -21.83 0.22 -20.78
C GLY A 533 -22.66 1.45 -20.36
N GLY A 534 -22.31 2.66 -20.88
CA GLY A 534 -23.05 3.88 -20.58
C GLY A 534 -22.83 4.41 -19.15
N PHE A 535 -21.65 4.22 -18.61
CA PHE A 535 -21.24 4.75 -17.30
C PHE A 535 -20.39 6.01 -17.47
N ALA A 536 -20.61 7.02 -16.61
CA ALA A 536 -19.72 8.17 -16.51
C ALA A 536 -19.49 8.56 -15.04
N CYS A 537 -18.29 9.06 -14.77
CA CYS A 537 -17.91 9.63 -13.48
C CYS A 537 -17.56 11.11 -13.66
N VAL A 538 -18.08 11.95 -12.78
CA VAL A 538 -17.79 13.39 -12.74
C VAL A 538 -17.31 13.75 -11.34
N VAL A 539 -16.18 14.46 -11.24
CA VAL A 539 -15.61 14.94 -9.98
C VAL A 539 -15.36 16.43 -10.08
N ASN A 540 -16.04 17.20 -9.29
CA ASN A 540 -15.85 18.64 -9.20
C ASN A 540 -14.87 18.99 -8.09
N ILE A 541 -13.65 19.33 -8.46
CA ILE A 541 -12.57 19.76 -7.56
C ILE A 541 -12.53 21.31 -7.47
N SER A 542 -13.29 21.99 -8.35
CA SER A 542 -13.37 23.45 -8.35
C SER A 542 -14.17 23.99 -7.16
N ALA A 543 -14.01 25.28 -6.88
CA ALA A 543 -14.77 25.96 -5.82
C ALA A 543 -16.22 26.32 -6.23
N ALA A 544 -16.57 26.22 -7.52
CA ALA A 544 -17.88 26.58 -8.04
C ALA A 544 -18.72 25.33 -8.39
N PRO A 545 -20.06 25.39 -8.28
CA PRO A 545 -20.91 24.30 -8.76
C PRO A 545 -20.72 24.05 -10.26
N ALA A 546 -20.58 22.78 -10.65
CA ALA A 546 -20.37 22.35 -12.03
C ALA A 546 -21.62 21.67 -12.61
N PRO A 547 -21.96 21.91 -13.90
CA PRO A 547 -23.03 21.18 -14.55
C PRO A 547 -22.63 19.73 -14.77
N LEU A 548 -23.59 18.82 -14.69
CA LEU A 548 -23.39 17.43 -15.09
C LEU A 548 -23.50 17.29 -16.62
N PRO A 549 -22.75 16.38 -17.24
CA PRO A 549 -22.96 16.03 -18.65
C PRO A 549 -24.35 15.41 -18.84
N PRO A 550 -24.87 15.37 -20.08
CA PRO A 550 -26.14 14.74 -20.38
C PRO A 550 -26.17 13.29 -19.88
N ALA A 551 -27.13 12.99 -19.03
CA ALA A 551 -27.30 11.68 -18.43
C ALA A 551 -28.78 11.32 -18.33
N THR A 552 -29.09 10.03 -18.31
CA THR A 552 -30.44 9.51 -18.14
C THR A 552 -30.79 9.32 -16.66
N GLU A 553 -29.76 9.11 -15.82
CA GLU A 553 -29.90 8.82 -14.40
C GLU A 553 -28.65 9.23 -13.62
N VAL A 554 -28.80 9.74 -12.41
CA VAL A 554 -27.73 9.85 -11.42
C VAL A 554 -27.72 8.56 -10.59
N LEU A 555 -26.70 7.74 -10.75
CA LEU A 555 -26.59 6.44 -10.09
C LEU A 555 -26.20 6.59 -8.61
N LEU A 556 -25.28 7.53 -8.36
CA LEU A 556 -24.76 7.83 -7.03
C LEU A 556 -24.13 9.21 -7.02
N ALA A 557 -24.21 9.91 -5.90
CA ALA A 557 -23.48 11.16 -5.68
C ALA A 557 -22.89 11.18 -4.28
N SER A 558 -21.69 11.80 -4.14
CA SER A 558 -21.03 11.94 -2.84
C SER A 558 -21.71 12.95 -1.93
N GLU A 559 -22.40 13.92 -2.54
CA GLU A 559 -23.20 14.97 -1.88
C GLU A 559 -24.48 15.20 -2.67
N ALA A 560 -25.49 15.77 -2.04
CA ALA A 560 -26.72 16.15 -2.73
C ALA A 560 -26.44 17.15 -3.86
N LEU A 561 -27.11 16.98 -5.00
CA LEU A 561 -27.04 17.94 -6.09
C LEU A 561 -27.84 19.20 -5.75
N ASP A 562 -27.31 20.38 -6.10
CA ASP A 562 -27.97 21.67 -5.98
C ASP A 562 -28.43 22.13 -7.37
N ASP A 563 -29.75 22.21 -7.59
CA ASP A 563 -30.37 22.55 -8.86
C ASP A 563 -29.77 21.76 -10.06
N GLY A 564 -29.54 20.45 -9.85
CA GLY A 564 -28.96 19.55 -10.84
C GLY A 564 -27.47 19.75 -11.10
N LYS A 565 -26.77 20.56 -10.30
CA LYS A 565 -25.33 20.80 -10.37
C LYS A 565 -24.59 20.08 -9.27
N LEU A 566 -23.37 19.71 -9.57
CA LEU A 566 -22.45 19.08 -8.65
C LEU A 566 -21.70 20.16 -7.85
N GLY A 567 -21.86 20.15 -6.52
CA GLY A 567 -21.20 21.10 -5.63
C GLY A 567 -19.66 21.00 -5.66
N ALA A 568 -18.99 21.95 -5.02
CA ALA A 568 -17.54 21.92 -4.84
C ALA A 568 -17.08 20.68 -4.06
N ASP A 569 -15.92 20.12 -4.41
CA ASP A 569 -15.33 18.95 -3.75
C ASP A 569 -16.29 17.74 -3.68
N SER A 570 -17.04 17.47 -4.76
CA SER A 570 -18.00 16.36 -4.80
C SER A 570 -17.93 15.58 -6.11
N ALA A 571 -18.49 14.38 -6.12
CA ALA A 571 -18.47 13.47 -7.26
C ALA A 571 -19.85 12.85 -7.51
N ALA A 572 -20.12 12.49 -8.78
CA ALA A 572 -21.30 11.74 -9.15
C ALA A 572 -20.99 10.67 -10.21
N TRP A 573 -21.71 9.55 -10.11
CA TRP A 573 -21.78 8.51 -11.11
C TRP A 573 -23.09 8.61 -11.87
N LEU A 574 -23.00 8.50 -13.19
CA LEU A 574 -24.11 8.74 -14.09
C LEU A 574 -24.32 7.54 -15.02
N ARG A 575 -25.56 7.29 -15.38
CA ARG A 575 -25.93 6.51 -16.55
C ARG A 575 -26.08 7.45 -17.74
N THR A 576 -25.36 7.21 -18.81
CA THR A 576 -25.50 7.94 -20.07
C THR A 576 -26.22 7.06 -21.09
N GLY A 577 -26.93 7.67 -22.07
CA GLY A 577 -27.54 6.91 -23.18
C GLY A 577 -26.45 6.29 -24.07
N ALA A 578 -26.71 5.11 -24.61
CA ALA A 578 -25.77 4.38 -25.46
C ALA A 578 -25.27 5.17 -26.68
N ASP A 579 -26.04 6.17 -27.16
CA ASP A 579 -25.74 6.96 -28.37
C ASP A 579 -25.16 8.36 -28.08
N SER A 580 -24.98 8.75 -26.79
CA SER A 580 -24.61 10.14 -26.45
C SER A 580 -23.10 10.41 -26.50
N ILE A 581 -22.26 9.41 -26.71
CA ILE A 581 -20.79 9.49 -26.55
C ILE A 581 -20.05 9.39 -27.91
N ALA A 582 -20.72 8.97 -29.00
CA ALA A 582 -20.05 8.68 -30.29
C ALA A 582 -19.85 9.90 -31.20
N ASP A 583 -20.50 11.05 -30.95
CA ASP A 583 -20.48 12.22 -31.86
C ASP A 583 -20.22 13.54 -31.10
N ARG A 584 -18.98 13.75 -30.59
CA ARG A 584 -18.48 15.14 -30.44
C ARG A 584 -16.95 15.19 -30.37
#